data_1d592c2403c24e5a434eefd9cce05dae
#
_entry.id   1d592c2403c24e5a434eefd9cce05dae
#
_cell.length_a   1.000
_cell.length_b   1.000
_cell.length_c   1.000
_cell.angle_alpha   90.00
_cell.angle_beta   90.00
_cell.angle_gamma   90.00
#
_symmetry.space_group_name_H-M   'P 1'
#
loop_
_entity.id
_entity.type
_entity.pdbx_description
1 polymer ?
#
loop_
_entity_poly.entity_id
_entity_poly.type
_entity_poly.pdbx_seq_one_letter_code
_entity_poly.pdbx_strand_id
1 'polypeptide(L)'
;METKEILKVNKDGWENAAERFFGRTALPELGPLAPTEEDLNLFGDVRDKKVLDIGCGSGHSLQYMGNRGASELWGLDLTTKQIETASQLLEAQSVPVNLYESPMEENPGLPQEYFDIAYSIYALGWTVDLERTLANICSYLKPGGTFVFSWEHPMHDRVKREGSSFIVEKSYLEEGPEYNEAWNHEVIIYHRKLTTYINTLIKVGLVIDRVIDDVVLPDIVPEGNHRRWYSVDKAKLIPATFIIKASKRE
;
A
#
# COMPACT_ATOMS: atom_id res chain seq x y z
N MET A 1 -19.79 -9.58 -10.01
CA MET A 1 -20.12 -8.34 -9.25
C MET A 1 -19.55 -7.17 -10.04
N GLU A 2 -20.28 -6.08 -10.14
CA GLU A 2 -19.80 -4.88 -10.83
C GLU A 2 -18.77 -4.13 -9.97
N THR A 3 -17.86 -3.39 -10.60
CA THR A 3 -16.80 -2.62 -9.91
C THR A 3 -17.31 -1.76 -8.76
N LYS A 4 -18.46 -1.09 -8.97
CA LYS A 4 -19.09 -0.24 -7.93
C LYS A 4 -19.54 -1.02 -6.70
N GLU A 5 -19.99 -2.24 -6.88
CA GLU A 5 -20.40 -3.11 -5.77
C GLU A 5 -19.19 -3.55 -4.95
N ILE A 6 -18.08 -3.90 -5.63
CA ILE A 6 -16.81 -4.25 -4.95
C ILE A 6 -16.28 -3.07 -4.13
N LEU A 7 -16.23 -1.88 -4.72
CA LEU A 7 -15.81 -0.67 -4.01
C LEU A 7 -16.68 -0.38 -2.78
N LYS A 8 -18.00 -0.59 -2.89
CA LYS A 8 -18.91 -0.43 -1.76
C LYS A 8 -18.63 -1.42 -0.64
N VAL A 9 -18.50 -2.72 -0.97
CA VAL A 9 -18.18 -3.78 0.01
C VAL A 9 -16.86 -3.45 0.72
N ASN A 10 -15.82 -3.07 -0.02
CA ASN A 10 -14.53 -2.72 0.55
C ASN A 10 -14.59 -1.44 1.40
N LYS A 11 -15.37 -0.43 0.96
CA LYS A 11 -15.60 0.78 1.76
C LYS A 11 -16.23 0.43 3.10
N ASP A 12 -17.34 -0.32 3.09
CA ASP A 12 -18.07 -0.72 4.29
C ASP A 12 -17.16 -1.54 5.24
N GLY A 13 -16.34 -2.45 4.71
CA GLY A 13 -15.37 -3.23 5.48
C GLY A 13 -14.32 -2.35 6.14
N TRP A 14 -13.72 -1.42 5.41
CA TRP A 14 -12.69 -0.51 5.91
C TRP A 14 -13.23 0.56 6.87
N GLU A 15 -14.45 1.08 6.66
CA GLU A 15 -15.12 1.96 7.64
C GLU A 15 -15.23 1.30 9.02
N ASN A 16 -15.55 0.01 9.04
CA ASN A 16 -15.65 -0.76 10.29
C ASN A 16 -14.28 -1.11 10.89
N ALA A 17 -13.27 -1.28 10.05
CA ALA A 17 -11.92 -1.67 10.49
C ALA A 17 -11.02 -0.49 10.85
N ALA A 18 -11.39 0.75 10.54
CA ALA A 18 -10.54 1.94 10.61
C ALA A 18 -9.81 2.09 11.96
N GLU A 19 -10.53 1.97 13.09
CA GLU A 19 -9.94 2.09 14.43
C GLU A 19 -8.91 1.01 14.73
N ARG A 20 -9.10 -0.20 14.20
CA ARG A 20 -8.18 -1.33 14.38
C ARG A 20 -6.84 -1.08 13.69
N PHE A 21 -6.84 -0.31 12.61
CA PHE A 21 -5.66 -0.03 11.79
C PHE A 21 -5.04 1.34 12.03
N PHE A 22 -5.55 2.08 13.03
CA PHE A 22 -4.97 3.37 13.39
C PHE A 22 -3.46 3.25 13.66
N GLY A 23 -2.64 3.94 12.87
CA GLY A 23 -1.19 3.96 12.97
C GLY A 23 -0.47 2.65 12.62
N ARG A 24 -1.16 1.69 11.99
CA ARG A 24 -0.54 0.43 11.55
C ARG A 24 -0.15 0.50 10.07
N THR A 25 0.88 -0.29 9.71
CA THR A 25 1.39 -0.36 8.32
C THR A 25 1.62 1.03 7.74
N ALA A 26 2.30 1.88 8.50
CA ALA A 26 2.60 3.25 8.12
C ALA A 26 4.12 3.49 8.20
N LEU A 27 4.64 4.37 7.35
CA LEU A 27 6.05 4.75 7.35
C LEU A 27 6.55 5.10 8.77
N PRO A 28 7.77 4.66 9.13
CA PRO A 28 8.80 4.05 8.30
C PRO A 28 8.58 2.56 7.96
N GLU A 29 7.53 1.91 8.47
CA GLU A 29 7.21 0.52 8.15
C GLU A 29 6.68 0.44 6.71
N LEU A 30 7.26 -0.47 5.90
CA LEU A 30 6.83 -0.74 4.54
C LEU A 30 5.96 -2.00 4.44
N GLY A 31 5.68 -2.62 5.57
CA GLY A 31 4.83 -3.79 5.69
C GLY A 31 5.39 -4.86 6.62
N PRO A 32 4.60 -5.93 6.87
CA PRO A 32 4.98 -6.99 7.80
C PRO A 32 6.27 -7.70 7.40
N LEU A 33 7.21 -7.79 8.35
CA LEU A 33 8.48 -8.50 8.22
C LEU A 33 9.34 -8.04 7.02
N ALA A 34 9.14 -6.82 6.54
CA ALA A 34 9.96 -6.17 5.53
C ALA A 34 10.98 -5.22 6.16
N PRO A 35 12.08 -4.88 5.46
CA PRO A 35 12.93 -3.78 5.85
C PRO A 35 12.15 -2.46 5.90
N THR A 36 12.56 -1.55 6.78
CA THR A 36 11.92 -0.23 6.94
C THR A 36 12.43 0.78 5.90
N GLU A 37 11.77 1.93 5.81
CA GLU A 37 12.28 3.05 5.02
C GLU A 37 13.62 3.56 5.54
N GLU A 38 13.88 3.44 6.84
CA GLU A 38 15.16 3.83 7.45
C GLU A 38 16.31 2.94 7.00
N ASP A 39 16.01 1.65 6.74
CA ASP A 39 16.99 0.70 6.19
C ASP A 39 17.22 0.89 4.69
N LEU A 40 16.14 1.21 3.95
CA LEU A 40 16.15 1.17 2.48
C LEU A 40 16.41 2.53 1.84
N ASN A 41 16.03 3.63 2.50
CA ASN A 41 16.08 5.00 2.01
C ASN A 41 15.52 5.17 0.58
N LEU A 42 14.31 4.69 0.37
CA LEU A 42 13.66 4.67 -0.95
C LEU A 42 13.26 6.06 -1.44
N PHE A 43 12.85 6.93 -0.50
CA PHE A 43 12.39 8.28 -0.82
C PHE A 43 13.54 9.30 -0.90
N GLY A 44 14.70 9.00 -0.33
CA GLY A 44 15.83 9.91 -0.30
C GLY A 44 15.54 11.20 0.51
N ASP A 45 15.96 12.35 -0.01
CA ASP A 45 15.69 13.64 0.63
C ASP A 45 14.26 14.12 0.32
N VAL A 46 13.43 14.16 1.36
CA VAL A 46 12.02 14.55 1.29
C VAL A 46 11.79 16.05 1.48
N ARG A 47 12.84 16.80 1.90
CA ARG A 47 12.72 18.26 2.15
C ARG A 47 12.29 18.97 0.88
N ASP A 48 11.33 19.88 1.06
CA ASP A 48 10.73 20.70 0.01
C ASP A 48 9.99 19.91 -1.09
N LYS A 49 9.75 18.61 -0.88
CA LYS A 49 9.02 17.75 -1.82
C LYS A 49 7.51 17.81 -1.59
N LYS A 50 6.77 17.74 -2.68
CA LYS A 50 5.31 17.54 -2.67
C LYS A 50 5.03 16.04 -2.72
N VAL A 51 4.33 15.53 -1.72
CA VAL A 51 4.10 14.10 -1.57
C VAL A 51 2.63 13.74 -1.69
N LEU A 52 2.34 12.58 -2.28
CA LEU A 52 1.00 12.02 -2.45
C LEU A 52 0.95 10.59 -1.92
N ASP A 53 0.06 10.34 -0.96
CA ASP A 53 -0.24 9.02 -0.40
C ASP A 53 -1.52 8.46 -1.01
N ILE A 54 -1.42 7.32 -1.68
CA ILE A 54 -2.53 6.60 -2.32
C ILE A 54 -3.03 5.49 -1.39
N GLY A 55 -4.23 5.69 -0.83
CA GLY A 55 -4.75 4.87 0.27
C GLY A 55 -4.10 5.28 1.59
N CYS A 56 -4.21 6.57 1.92
CA CYS A 56 -3.48 7.18 3.04
C CYS A 56 -3.93 6.73 4.43
N GLY A 57 -5.06 6.01 4.51
CA GLY A 57 -5.60 5.55 5.79
C GLY A 57 -5.71 6.69 6.80
N SER A 58 -5.28 6.45 8.03
CA SER A 58 -5.30 7.43 9.12
C SER A 58 -4.21 8.52 9.04
N GLY A 59 -3.44 8.61 7.95
CA GLY A 59 -2.53 9.72 7.68
C GLY A 59 -1.14 9.64 8.33
N HIS A 60 -0.80 8.54 9.01
CA HIS A 60 0.49 8.43 9.71
C HIS A 60 1.71 8.47 8.78
N SER A 61 1.59 7.91 7.57
CA SER A 61 2.65 8.02 6.55
C SER A 61 2.83 9.45 6.07
N LEU A 62 1.75 10.20 5.92
CA LEU A 62 1.82 11.65 5.62
C LEU A 62 2.47 12.43 6.75
N GLN A 63 2.12 12.11 8.01
CA GLN A 63 2.76 12.72 9.17
C GLN A 63 4.28 12.45 9.19
N TYR A 64 4.71 11.22 8.89
CA TYR A 64 6.12 10.87 8.77
C TYR A 64 6.82 11.71 7.69
N MET A 65 6.20 11.89 6.52
CA MET A 65 6.76 12.71 5.44
C MET A 65 6.82 14.21 5.82
N GLY A 66 5.78 14.74 6.46
CA GLY A 66 5.76 16.12 6.97
C GLY A 66 6.86 16.38 7.99
N ASN A 67 7.08 15.45 8.93
CA ASN A 67 8.14 15.53 9.93
C ASN A 67 9.54 15.46 9.32
N ARG A 68 9.69 14.95 8.10
CA ARG A 68 10.95 14.93 7.32
C ARG A 68 11.11 16.15 6.39
N GLY A 69 10.18 17.09 6.44
CA GLY A 69 10.30 18.37 5.73
C GLY A 69 9.64 18.42 4.36
N ALA A 70 8.70 17.52 4.06
CA ALA A 70 7.86 17.66 2.86
C ALA A 70 7.14 19.00 2.86
N SER A 71 7.03 19.67 1.71
CA SER A 71 6.43 20.99 1.58
C SER A 71 4.91 20.99 1.43
N GLU A 72 4.36 19.91 0.94
CA GLU A 72 2.91 19.69 0.81
C GLU A 72 2.58 18.22 1.01
N LEU A 73 1.50 17.95 1.73
CA LEU A 73 1.00 16.60 2.03
C LEU A 73 -0.35 16.41 1.35
N TRP A 74 -0.43 15.42 0.48
CA TRP A 74 -1.66 15.09 -0.22
C TRP A 74 -1.97 13.61 0.02
N GLY A 75 -3.24 13.30 0.30
CA GLY A 75 -3.69 11.94 0.52
C GLY A 75 -5.06 11.67 -0.07
N LEU A 76 -5.27 10.45 -0.52
CA LEU A 76 -6.60 9.97 -0.86
C LEU A 76 -6.86 8.62 -0.21
N ASP A 77 -8.09 8.41 0.23
CA ASP A 77 -8.58 7.14 0.76
C ASP A 77 -10.03 6.93 0.35
N LEU A 78 -10.44 5.68 0.27
CA LEU A 78 -11.82 5.31 -0.10
C LEU A 78 -12.84 5.68 0.98
N THR A 79 -12.41 5.75 2.25
CA THR A 79 -13.30 5.77 3.42
C THR A 79 -13.36 7.15 4.09
N THR A 80 -14.57 7.57 4.44
CA THR A 80 -14.81 8.83 5.14
C THR A 80 -14.10 8.86 6.49
N LYS A 81 -14.20 7.77 7.25
CA LYS A 81 -13.62 7.67 8.60
C LYS A 81 -12.09 7.80 8.61
N GLN A 82 -11.40 7.23 7.61
CA GLN A 82 -9.96 7.37 7.49
C GLN A 82 -9.57 8.81 7.15
N ILE A 83 -10.28 9.45 6.23
CA ILE A 83 -10.03 10.86 5.86
C ILE A 83 -10.27 11.79 7.06
N GLU A 84 -11.35 11.60 7.83
CA GLU A 84 -11.60 12.37 9.05
C GLU A 84 -10.49 12.18 10.08
N THR A 85 -10.06 10.94 10.29
CA THR A 85 -8.97 10.61 11.20
C THR A 85 -7.64 11.20 10.76
N ALA A 86 -7.32 11.11 9.47
CA ALA A 86 -6.13 11.72 8.88
C ALA A 86 -6.15 13.24 9.02
N SER A 87 -7.30 13.88 8.79
CA SER A 87 -7.47 15.32 8.97
C SER A 87 -7.15 15.76 10.40
N GLN A 88 -7.66 15.05 11.39
CA GLN A 88 -7.39 15.32 12.81
C GLN A 88 -5.90 15.12 13.16
N LEU A 89 -5.31 14.00 12.70
CA LEU A 89 -3.91 13.70 12.96
C LEU A 89 -2.96 14.74 12.37
N LEU A 90 -3.30 15.25 11.19
CA LEU A 90 -2.44 16.15 10.42
C LEU A 90 -2.72 17.65 10.72
N GLU A 91 -3.68 17.98 11.59
CA GLU A 91 -4.00 19.37 11.97
C GLU A 91 -2.79 20.14 12.51
N ALA A 92 -1.88 19.44 13.20
CA ALA A 92 -0.66 20.02 13.76
C ALA A 92 0.48 20.22 12.75
N GLN A 93 0.33 19.79 11.50
CA GLN A 93 1.35 19.98 10.47
C GLN A 93 1.42 21.46 10.06
N SER A 94 2.64 21.95 9.88
CA SER A 94 2.89 23.36 9.50
C SER A 94 2.83 23.60 7.99
N VAL A 95 2.59 22.56 7.20
CA VAL A 95 2.53 22.59 5.74
C VAL A 95 1.11 22.31 5.24
N PRO A 96 0.76 22.74 4.01
CA PRO A 96 -0.54 22.45 3.42
C PRO A 96 -0.85 20.95 3.40
N VAL A 97 -2.05 20.57 3.87
CA VAL A 97 -2.58 19.21 3.85
C VAL A 97 -3.83 19.19 2.99
N ASN A 98 -3.88 18.30 2.01
CA ASN A 98 -5.01 18.13 1.08
C ASN A 98 -5.44 16.67 1.10
N LEU A 99 -6.65 16.38 1.56
CA LEU A 99 -7.19 15.02 1.70
C LEU A 99 -8.44 14.86 0.84
N TYR A 100 -8.55 13.72 0.19
CA TYR A 100 -9.65 13.38 -0.72
C TYR A 100 -10.26 12.03 -0.36
N GLU A 101 -11.58 12.00 -0.19
CA GLU A 101 -12.34 10.75 -0.16
C GLU A 101 -12.62 10.33 -1.60
N SER A 102 -11.91 9.32 -2.08
CA SER A 102 -12.05 8.82 -3.46
C SER A 102 -11.45 7.43 -3.61
N PRO A 103 -12.02 6.58 -4.46
CA PRO A 103 -11.33 5.36 -4.89
C PRO A 103 -10.08 5.74 -5.72
N MET A 104 -9.03 4.96 -5.59
CA MET A 104 -7.74 5.25 -6.25
C MET A 104 -7.77 5.10 -7.78
N GLU A 105 -8.80 4.47 -8.31
CA GLU A 105 -9.06 4.37 -9.75
C GLU A 105 -9.60 5.66 -10.36
N GLU A 106 -10.09 6.58 -9.54
CA GLU A 106 -10.67 7.84 -9.98
C GLU A 106 -9.72 9.00 -9.68
N ASN A 107 -9.76 10.04 -10.51
CA ASN A 107 -9.07 11.28 -10.21
C ASN A 107 -10.06 12.27 -9.57
N PRO A 108 -9.94 12.56 -8.26
CA PRO A 108 -10.82 13.52 -7.57
C PRO A 108 -10.48 15.00 -7.86
N GLY A 109 -9.65 15.28 -8.84
CA GLY A 109 -9.18 16.62 -9.16
C GLY A 109 -7.72 16.86 -8.77
N LEU A 110 -6.94 15.80 -8.57
CA LEU A 110 -5.51 15.91 -8.31
C LEU A 110 -4.78 16.50 -9.53
N PRO A 111 -3.82 17.41 -9.31
CA PRO A 111 -3.07 18.04 -10.39
C PRO A 111 -2.14 17.03 -11.08
N GLN A 112 -1.97 17.21 -12.39
CA GLN A 112 -1.04 16.41 -13.18
C GLN A 112 0.38 17.00 -13.11
N GLU A 113 1.40 16.13 -13.22
CA GLU A 113 2.82 16.49 -13.20
C GLU A 113 3.21 17.42 -12.04
N TYR A 114 2.68 17.09 -10.86
CA TYR A 114 2.75 17.98 -9.72
C TYR A 114 3.57 17.44 -8.55
N PHE A 115 3.53 16.12 -8.33
CA PHE A 115 4.15 15.49 -7.18
C PHE A 115 5.58 15.03 -7.49
N ASP A 116 6.46 15.27 -6.54
CA ASP A 116 7.83 14.77 -6.57
C ASP A 116 7.88 13.29 -6.16
N ILE A 117 7.02 12.92 -5.20
CA ILE A 117 6.92 11.59 -4.64
C ILE A 117 5.45 11.18 -4.53
N ALA A 118 5.10 10.02 -5.06
CA ALA A 118 3.85 9.33 -4.75
C ALA A 118 4.18 7.98 -4.09
N TYR A 119 3.32 7.52 -3.19
CA TYR A 119 3.50 6.21 -2.57
C TYR A 119 2.17 5.57 -2.19
N SER A 120 2.20 4.26 -1.93
CA SER A 120 1.05 3.48 -1.49
C SER A 120 1.52 2.35 -0.59
N ILE A 121 1.33 2.49 0.73
CA ILE A 121 1.80 1.53 1.70
C ILE A 121 0.65 0.61 2.10
N TYR A 122 0.74 -0.67 1.68
CA TYR A 122 -0.28 -1.70 1.95
C TYR A 122 -1.71 -1.33 1.51
N ALA A 123 -1.84 -0.50 0.47
CA ALA A 123 -3.14 -0.08 -0.06
C ALA A 123 -3.37 -0.47 -1.52
N LEU A 124 -2.33 -0.50 -2.37
CA LEU A 124 -2.49 -0.71 -3.82
C LEU A 124 -3.15 -2.06 -4.20
N GLY A 125 -3.05 -3.07 -3.36
CA GLY A 125 -3.71 -4.37 -3.60
C GLY A 125 -5.23 -4.33 -3.50
N TRP A 126 -5.82 -3.29 -2.94
CA TRP A 126 -7.27 -3.10 -2.87
C TRP A 126 -7.89 -2.55 -4.16
N THR A 127 -7.06 -2.04 -5.09
CA THR A 127 -7.58 -1.50 -6.34
C THR A 127 -8.32 -2.54 -7.16
N VAL A 128 -9.44 -2.16 -7.73
CA VAL A 128 -10.24 -3.00 -8.64
C VAL A 128 -9.75 -2.89 -10.09
N ASP A 129 -9.01 -1.82 -10.42
CA ASP A 129 -8.42 -1.57 -11.73
C ASP A 129 -6.98 -1.05 -11.57
N LEU A 130 -6.03 -1.99 -11.52
CA LEU A 130 -4.62 -1.68 -11.31
C LEU A 130 -4.04 -0.78 -12.41
N GLU A 131 -4.42 -1.02 -13.68
CA GLU A 131 -3.89 -0.26 -14.79
C GLU A 131 -4.33 1.20 -14.71
N ARG A 132 -5.60 1.44 -14.46
CA ARG A 132 -6.14 2.80 -14.32
C ARG A 132 -5.55 3.51 -13.11
N THR A 133 -5.42 2.82 -11.97
CA THR A 133 -4.78 3.37 -10.77
C THR A 133 -3.34 3.78 -11.04
N LEU A 134 -2.54 2.91 -11.64
CA LEU A 134 -1.13 3.21 -11.95
C LEU A 134 -0.98 4.28 -13.04
N ALA A 135 -1.88 4.33 -14.02
CA ALA A 135 -1.93 5.40 -15.02
C ALA A 135 -2.21 6.77 -14.36
N ASN A 136 -3.17 6.82 -13.42
CA ASN A 136 -3.44 8.01 -12.63
C ASN A 136 -2.19 8.45 -11.86
N ILE A 137 -1.55 7.53 -11.10
CA ILE A 137 -0.34 7.83 -10.33
C ILE A 137 0.78 8.37 -11.25
N CYS A 138 1.00 7.72 -12.40
CA CYS A 138 1.99 8.18 -13.37
C CYS A 138 1.68 9.59 -13.90
N SER A 139 0.39 9.91 -14.10
CA SER A 139 -0.03 11.25 -14.54
C SER A 139 0.21 12.35 -13.50
N TYR A 140 0.07 12.01 -12.21
CA TYR A 140 0.27 12.94 -11.10
C TYR A 140 1.74 13.27 -10.85
N LEU A 141 2.65 12.34 -11.12
CA LEU A 141 4.09 12.52 -10.93
C LEU A 141 4.67 13.50 -11.94
N LYS A 142 5.60 14.34 -11.48
CA LYS A 142 6.49 15.10 -12.35
C LYS A 142 7.38 14.16 -13.15
N PRO A 143 7.92 14.58 -14.31
CA PRO A 143 9.07 13.93 -14.92
C PRO A 143 10.18 13.76 -13.87
N GLY A 144 10.79 12.59 -13.76
CA GLY A 144 11.77 12.24 -12.71
C GLY A 144 11.17 11.98 -11.33
N GLY A 145 9.84 12.09 -11.15
CA GLY A 145 9.17 11.82 -9.88
C GLY A 145 9.21 10.35 -9.50
N THR A 146 9.26 10.08 -8.19
CA THR A 146 9.40 8.74 -7.60
C THR A 146 8.04 8.17 -7.20
N PHE A 147 7.82 6.89 -7.47
CA PHE A 147 6.71 6.09 -6.94
C PHE A 147 7.25 4.92 -6.13
N VAL A 148 6.76 4.76 -4.90
CA VAL A 148 7.06 3.60 -4.06
C VAL A 148 5.77 2.98 -3.60
N PHE A 149 5.64 1.67 -3.73
CA PHE A 149 4.54 0.98 -3.08
C PHE A 149 4.99 -0.33 -2.46
N SER A 150 4.24 -0.77 -1.48
CA SER A 150 4.37 -2.09 -0.86
C SER A 150 3.02 -2.78 -0.80
N TRP A 151 3.05 -4.11 -0.86
CA TRP A 151 1.87 -4.95 -0.71
C TRP A 151 2.25 -6.34 -0.21
N GLU A 152 1.26 -7.13 0.18
CA GLU A 152 1.44 -8.54 0.51
C GLU A 152 2.04 -9.29 -0.69
N HIS A 153 3.08 -10.08 -0.44
CA HIS A 153 3.72 -10.86 -1.49
C HIS A 153 2.72 -11.89 -2.06
N PRO A 154 2.53 -11.96 -3.40
CA PRO A 154 1.48 -12.77 -4.02
C PRO A 154 1.52 -14.27 -3.73
N MET A 155 2.66 -14.80 -3.30
CA MET A 155 2.75 -16.18 -2.83
C MET A 155 2.30 -16.35 -1.37
N HIS A 156 2.22 -15.26 -0.60
CA HIS A 156 2.01 -15.37 0.84
C HIS A 156 0.65 -15.98 1.17
N ASP A 157 -0.43 -15.50 0.57
CA ASP A 157 -1.78 -16.04 0.83
C ASP A 157 -2.09 -17.33 0.05
N ARG A 158 -1.21 -17.71 -0.91
CA ARG A 158 -1.32 -19.01 -1.61
C ARG A 158 -0.89 -20.18 -0.75
N VAL A 159 -0.14 -19.90 0.31
CA VAL A 159 0.46 -20.94 1.17
C VAL A 159 -0.20 -20.95 2.54
N LYS A 160 -0.64 -22.13 2.94
CA LYS A 160 -1.27 -22.39 4.25
C LYS A 160 -0.45 -23.34 5.08
N ARG A 161 -0.53 -23.16 6.40
CA ARG A 161 0.05 -24.12 7.34
C ARG A 161 -0.85 -25.33 7.50
N GLU A 162 -0.29 -26.53 7.34
CA GLU A 162 -0.93 -27.79 7.62
C GLU A 162 -0.05 -28.61 8.57
N GLY A 163 -0.46 -28.68 9.83
CA GLY A 163 0.35 -29.31 10.89
C GLY A 163 1.71 -28.61 11.07
N SER A 164 2.80 -29.33 10.80
CA SER A 164 4.18 -28.82 10.86
C SER A 164 4.71 -28.32 9.51
N SER A 165 3.94 -28.50 8.43
CA SER A 165 4.35 -28.19 7.05
C SER A 165 3.60 -26.98 6.50
N PHE A 166 4.11 -26.42 5.40
CA PHE A 166 3.41 -25.42 4.59
C PHE A 166 3.10 -26.03 3.23
N ILE A 167 1.87 -25.85 2.78
CA ILE A 167 1.38 -26.37 1.48
C ILE A 167 0.88 -25.21 0.62
N VAL A 168 0.99 -25.34 -0.69
CA VAL A 168 0.33 -24.45 -1.64
C VAL A 168 -1.14 -24.86 -1.73
N GLU A 169 -2.05 -24.03 -1.22
CA GLU A 169 -3.49 -24.30 -1.18
C GLU A 169 -4.22 -23.70 -2.38
N LYS A 170 -3.79 -22.52 -2.84
CA LYS A 170 -4.39 -21.80 -3.96
C LYS A 170 -3.42 -21.62 -5.11
N SER A 171 -3.94 -21.56 -6.34
CA SER A 171 -3.13 -21.29 -7.52
C SER A 171 -2.53 -19.86 -7.47
N TYR A 172 -1.23 -19.76 -7.72
CA TYR A 172 -0.57 -18.48 -7.97
C TYR A 172 -0.94 -17.90 -9.35
N LEU A 173 -1.34 -18.74 -10.28
CA LEU A 173 -1.56 -18.36 -11.68
C LEU A 173 -2.96 -17.80 -11.95
N GLU A 174 -3.91 -18.07 -11.07
CA GLU A 174 -5.29 -17.59 -11.19
C GLU A 174 -5.40 -16.21 -10.54
N GLU A 175 -5.57 -15.18 -11.37
CA GLU A 175 -5.72 -13.81 -10.94
C GLU A 175 -7.19 -13.39 -10.93
N GLY A 176 -7.55 -12.50 -10.03
CA GLY A 176 -8.91 -11.95 -9.96
C GLY A 176 -9.36 -11.60 -8.54
N PRO A 177 -10.65 -11.23 -8.40
CA PRO A 177 -11.22 -10.89 -7.11
C PRO A 177 -11.37 -12.14 -6.23
N GLU A 178 -10.94 -12.04 -4.99
CA GLU A 178 -11.11 -13.05 -3.95
C GLU A 178 -12.00 -12.51 -2.84
N TYR A 179 -13.04 -13.26 -2.53
CA TYR A 179 -13.99 -12.95 -1.47
C TYR A 179 -13.46 -13.49 -0.15
N ASN A 180 -13.26 -12.61 0.80
CA ASN A 180 -12.72 -12.95 2.11
C ASN A 180 -13.64 -12.39 3.20
N GLU A 181 -13.66 -13.05 4.35
CA GLU A 181 -14.20 -12.50 5.58
C GLU A 181 -13.06 -11.96 6.43
N ALA A 182 -13.02 -10.66 6.61
CA ALA A 182 -12.04 -10.00 7.45
C ALA A 182 -12.74 -9.05 8.42
N TRP A 183 -12.30 -9.04 9.68
CA TRP A 183 -12.80 -8.12 10.71
C TRP A 183 -14.32 -8.20 10.95
N ASN A 184 -14.92 -9.38 10.74
CA ASN A 184 -16.36 -9.67 10.75
C ASN A 184 -17.13 -8.96 9.61
N HIS A 185 -16.46 -8.62 8.53
CA HIS A 185 -17.04 -8.04 7.33
C HIS A 185 -16.55 -8.76 6.09
N GLU A 186 -17.40 -8.79 5.07
CA GLU A 186 -16.99 -9.22 3.74
C GLU A 186 -16.05 -8.18 3.13
N VAL A 187 -14.95 -8.65 2.53
CA VAL A 187 -14.01 -7.81 1.79
C VAL A 187 -13.58 -8.55 0.52
N ILE A 188 -13.23 -7.79 -0.50
CA ILE A 188 -12.83 -8.35 -1.80
C ILE A 188 -11.44 -7.82 -2.13
N ILE A 189 -10.46 -8.73 -2.14
CA ILE A 189 -9.07 -8.43 -2.48
C ILE A 189 -8.76 -9.02 -3.84
N TYR A 190 -8.03 -8.30 -4.68
CA TYR A 190 -7.60 -8.83 -5.96
C TYR A 190 -6.27 -9.57 -5.83
N HIS A 191 -6.29 -10.88 -6.07
CA HIS A 191 -5.04 -11.59 -6.29
C HIS A 191 -4.45 -11.20 -7.65
N ARG A 192 -3.18 -10.78 -7.63
CA ARG A 192 -2.38 -10.47 -8.82
C ARG A 192 -0.98 -11.02 -8.65
N LYS A 193 -0.43 -11.56 -9.72
CA LYS A 193 0.97 -12.02 -9.73
C LYS A 193 1.93 -10.82 -9.57
N LEU A 194 3.10 -11.05 -9.02
CA LEU A 194 4.16 -10.03 -8.97
C LEU A 194 4.47 -9.47 -10.37
N THR A 195 4.49 -10.36 -11.37
CA THR A 195 4.71 -9.96 -12.78
C THR A 195 3.61 -9.07 -13.33
N THR A 196 2.37 -9.17 -12.83
CA THR A 196 1.27 -8.29 -13.24
C THR A 196 1.50 -6.87 -12.73
N TYR A 197 1.93 -6.69 -11.50
CA TYR A 197 2.32 -5.38 -10.98
C TYR A 197 3.48 -4.77 -11.80
N ILE A 198 4.55 -5.54 -12.01
CA ILE A 198 5.74 -5.13 -12.76
C ILE A 198 5.38 -4.71 -14.19
N ASN A 199 4.66 -5.56 -14.92
CA ASN A 199 4.32 -5.29 -16.32
C ASN A 199 3.33 -4.13 -16.46
N THR A 200 2.43 -3.93 -15.49
CA THR A 200 1.51 -2.78 -15.51
C THR A 200 2.25 -1.47 -15.25
N LEU A 201 3.21 -1.43 -14.32
CA LEU A 201 4.07 -0.26 -14.12
C LEU A 201 4.81 0.13 -15.41
N ILE A 202 5.42 -0.85 -16.09
CA ILE A 202 6.11 -0.63 -17.35
C ILE A 202 5.14 -0.12 -18.43
N LYS A 203 3.95 -0.73 -18.53
CA LYS A 203 2.91 -0.37 -19.50
C LYS A 203 2.45 1.08 -19.38
N VAL A 204 2.30 1.59 -18.15
CA VAL A 204 1.88 2.99 -17.92
C VAL A 204 3.03 4.00 -18.02
N GLY A 205 4.27 3.56 -18.31
CA GLY A 205 5.42 4.44 -18.56
C GLY A 205 6.32 4.68 -17.35
N LEU A 206 6.13 3.95 -16.26
CA LEU A 206 7.04 3.97 -15.12
C LEU A 206 8.24 3.06 -15.37
N VAL A 207 9.42 3.49 -14.92
CA VAL A 207 10.67 2.73 -14.95
C VAL A 207 10.87 2.12 -13.57
N ILE A 208 11.06 0.82 -13.50
CA ILE A 208 11.32 0.13 -12.24
C ILE A 208 12.79 0.33 -11.86
N ASP A 209 13.00 0.93 -10.71
CA ASP A 209 14.34 1.19 -10.17
C ASP A 209 14.78 0.04 -9.25
N ARG A 210 13.84 -0.48 -8.45
CA ARG A 210 14.14 -1.53 -7.46
C ARG A 210 12.91 -2.38 -7.16
N VAL A 211 13.10 -3.69 -7.01
CA VAL A 211 12.11 -4.65 -6.48
C VAL A 211 12.75 -5.32 -5.28
N ILE A 212 12.04 -5.37 -4.16
CA ILE A 212 12.53 -5.85 -2.87
C ILE A 212 11.49 -6.80 -2.30
N ASP A 213 11.92 -7.98 -1.89
CA ASP A 213 11.15 -8.97 -1.15
C ASP A 213 11.96 -9.57 0.01
N ASP A 214 12.95 -8.81 0.46
CA ASP A 214 13.77 -9.16 1.62
C ASP A 214 12.92 -9.28 2.90
N VAL A 215 13.32 -10.21 3.76
CA VAL A 215 12.63 -10.50 5.02
C VAL A 215 13.51 -10.11 6.20
N VAL A 216 12.96 -9.30 7.10
CA VAL A 216 13.57 -8.98 8.39
C VAL A 216 12.83 -9.74 9.49
N LEU A 217 13.53 -10.68 10.11
CA LEU A 217 12.95 -11.46 11.20
C LEU A 217 13.22 -10.78 12.55
N PRO A 218 12.24 -10.75 13.47
CA PRO A 218 12.46 -10.19 14.80
C PRO A 218 13.41 -11.08 15.62
N ASP A 219 14.24 -10.48 16.43
CA ASP A 219 15.14 -11.19 17.37
C ASP A 219 14.35 -12.08 18.35
N ILE A 220 13.18 -11.61 18.77
CA ILE A 220 12.30 -12.32 19.68
C ILE A 220 10.98 -12.63 18.96
N VAL A 221 10.69 -13.92 18.80
CA VAL A 221 9.43 -14.39 18.22
C VAL A 221 8.35 -14.46 19.31
N PRO A 222 7.27 -13.67 19.21
CA PRO A 222 6.20 -13.72 20.21
C PRO A 222 5.55 -15.10 20.31
N GLU A 223 5.13 -15.50 21.50
CA GLU A 223 4.35 -16.72 21.71
C GLU A 223 3.08 -16.71 20.83
N GLY A 224 2.74 -17.86 20.24
CA GLY A 224 1.59 -17.97 19.34
C GLY A 224 1.80 -17.33 17.94
N ASN A 225 2.98 -16.83 17.62
CA ASN A 225 3.29 -16.24 16.30
C ASN A 225 2.94 -17.18 15.13
N HIS A 226 3.10 -18.50 15.31
CA HIS A 226 2.74 -19.51 14.30
C HIS A 226 1.25 -19.49 13.87
N ARG A 227 0.37 -18.87 14.67
CA ARG A 227 -1.06 -18.72 14.37
C ARG A 227 -1.37 -17.40 13.65
N ARG A 228 -0.40 -16.49 13.53
CA ARG A 228 -0.61 -15.21 12.86
C ARG A 228 -0.54 -15.39 11.35
N TRP A 229 -1.27 -14.55 10.65
CA TRP A 229 -1.22 -14.50 9.17
C TRP A 229 0.22 -14.26 8.69
N TYR A 230 0.89 -13.23 9.20
CA TYR A 230 2.30 -12.95 8.95
C TYR A 230 3.17 -13.61 10.04
N SER A 231 3.28 -14.94 9.98
CA SER A 231 4.09 -15.67 10.95
C SER A 231 5.57 -15.72 10.53
N VAL A 232 6.46 -15.67 11.53
CA VAL A 232 7.91 -15.80 11.30
C VAL A 232 8.26 -17.12 10.62
N ASP A 233 7.60 -18.23 10.99
CA ASP A 233 7.87 -19.53 10.38
C ASP A 233 7.54 -19.53 8.88
N LYS A 234 6.47 -18.87 8.47
CA LYS A 234 6.10 -18.74 7.06
C LYS A 234 7.06 -17.79 6.33
N ALA A 235 7.45 -16.70 6.98
CA ALA A 235 8.35 -15.71 6.42
C ALA A 235 9.78 -16.24 6.18
N LYS A 236 10.21 -17.28 6.91
CA LYS A 236 11.47 -18.00 6.62
C LYS A 236 11.46 -18.74 5.27
N LEU A 237 10.29 -18.94 4.68
CA LEU A 237 10.11 -19.69 3.43
C LEU A 237 9.63 -18.81 2.28
N ILE A 238 8.80 -17.82 2.58
CA ILE A 238 8.14 -16.96 1.59
C ILE A 238 8.04 -15.55 2.17
N PRO A 239 8.45 -14.51 1.44
CA PRO A 239 8.29 -13.14 1.87
C PRO A 239 6.83 -12.81 2.24
N ALA A 240 6.63 -12.03 3.28
CA ALA A 240 5.29 -11.52 3.63
C ALA A 240 4.92 -10.30 2.78
N THR A 241 5.91 -9.49 2.44
CA THR A 241 5.76 -8.21 1.76
C THR A 241 6.67 -8.17 0.53
N PHE A 242 6.23 -7.50 -0.52
CA PHE A 242 7.11 -7.00 -1.57
C PHE A 242 6.99 -5.48 -1.68
N ILE A 243 8.05 -4.84 -2.14
CA ILE A 243 8.16 -3.39 -2.30
C ILE A 243 8.69 -3.11 -3.71
N ILE A 244 8.10 -2.15 -4.40
CA ILE A 244 8.63 -1.69 -5.69
C ILE A 244 8.85 -0.18 -5.62
N LYS A 245 10.08 0.23 -6.00
CA LYS A 245 10.39 1.62 -6.34
C LYS A 245 10.44 1.76 -7.85
N ALA A 246 9.77 2.79 -8.35
CA ALA A 246 9.76 3.14 -9.76
C ALA A 246 9.86 4.67 -9.91
N SER A 247 10.20 5.12 -11.11
CA SER A 247 10.28 6.56 -11.45
C SER A 247 9.55 6.86 -12.75
N LYS A 248 9.01 8.07 -12.88
CA LYS A 248 8.50 8.57 -14.16
C LYS A 248 9.68 9.04 -14.99
N ARG A 249 9.73 8.65 -16.27
CA ARG A 249 10.77 9.13 -17.20
C ARG A 249 10.78 10.65 -17.25
N GLU A 250 12.00 11.22 -17.45
CA GLU A 250 12.19 12.63 -17.74
C GLU A 250 11.57 13.05 -19.10
#